data_a1b8259b92cc059931249ff491a0a5e0
#
_entry.id   a1b8259b92cc059931249ff491a0a5e0
#
_cell.length_a   1.000
_cell.length_b   1.000
_cell.length_c   1.000
_cell.angle_alpha   90.00
_cell.angle_beta   90.00
_cell.angle_gamma   90.00
#
_symmetry.space_group_name_H-M   'P 1'
#
loop_
_entity.id
_entity.type
_entity.pdbx_description
1 polymer ?
#
loop_
_entity_poly.entity_id
_entity_poly.type
_entity_poly.pdbx_seq_one_letter_code
_entity_poly.pdbx_strand_id
1 'polypeptide(L)'
;MDMYLDGRKVTPPTLTPLEKRLAACLAREEFGDSDHLPVITSRPDEWCGEGGFTRVELIEWPDRRQLGALLVSLQRKRLVVMDQDETIEFVGNRPVRRPSTEVWFDCEVLEALARA
;
A
#
# COMPACT_ATOMS: atom_id res chain seq x y z
N MET A 1 13.76 -14.48 4.52
CA MET A 1 13.51 -13.07 4.89
C MET A 1 12.96 -13.02 6.30
N ASP A 2 13.49 -12.14 7.11
CA ASP A 2 12.99 -11.90 8.46
C ASP A 2 11.97 -10.77 8.44
N MET A 3 10.83 -11.02 9.05
CA MET A 3 9.77 -10.03 9.16
C MET A 3 9.50 -9.73 10.64
N TYR A 4 9.37 -8.45 10.97
CA TYR A 4 9.13 -7.99 12.32
C TYR A 4 7.88 -7.12 12.38
N LEU A 5 7.03 -7.39 13.36
CA LEU A 5 5.86 -6.57 13.68
C LEU A 5 5.95 -6.18 15.15
N ASP A 6 5.84 -4.89 15.45
CA ASP A 6 5.95 -4.35 16.81
C ASP A 6 7.24 -4.82 17.52
N GLY A 7 8.35 -4.90 16.79
CA GLY A 7 9.62 -5.37 17.31
C GLY A 7 9.72 -6.87 17.51
N ARG A 8 8.69 -7.63 17.17
CA ARG A 8 8.67 -9.09 17.30
C ARG A 8 8.87 -9.74 15.95
N LYS A 9 9.75 -10.76 15.91
CA LYS A 9 9.93 -11.57 14.73
C LYS A 9 8.68 -12.42 14.48
N VAL A 10 8.14 -12.34 13.28
CA VAL A 10 6.96 -13.09 12.88
C VAL A 10 7.27 -13.92 11.63
N THR A 11 6.51 -15.00 11.43
CA THR A 11 6.61 -15.79 10.22
C THR A 11 6.02 -15.01 9.05
N PRO A 12 6.76 -14.81 7.94
CA PRO A 12 6.22 -14.15 6.76
C PRO A 12 4.99 -14.89 6.24
N PRO A 13 3.93 -14.15 5.89
CA PRO A 13 2.74 -14.77 5.32
C PRO A 13 3.01 -15.31 3.92
N THR A 14 2.28 -16.36 3.54
CA THR A 14 2.31 -16.88 2.18
C THR A 14 1.27 -16.12 1.35
N LEU A 15 1.71 -15.60 0.21
CA LEU A 15 0.83 -14.89 -0.70
C LEU A 15 0.29 -15.82 -1.79
N THR A 16 -0.96 -15.61 -2.18
CA THR A 16 -1.51 -16.24 -3.37
C THR A 16 -0.86 -15.66 -4.63
N PRO A 17 -0.95 -16.31 -5.81
CA PRO A 17 -0.40 -15.75 -7.04
C PRO A 17 -0.89 -14.34 -7.36
N LEU A 18 -2.17 -14.06 -7.15
CA LEU A 18 -2.72 -12.71 -7.38
C LEU A 18 -2.20 -11.69 -6.36
N GLU A 19 -2.07 -12.09 -5.10
CA GLU A 19 -1.49 -11.23 -4.09
C GLU A 19 -0.02 -10.93 -4.38
N LYS A 20 0.75 -11.90 -4.85
CA LYS A 20 2.14 -11.69 -5.30
C LYS A 20 2.21 -10.69 -6.45
N ARG A 21 1.29 -10.81 -7.39
CA ARG A 21 1.22 -9.89 -8.52
C ARG A 21 0.93 -8.47 -8.08
N LEU A 22 -0.03 -8.30 -7.17
CA LEU A 22 -0.33 -6.98 -6.62
C LEU A 22 0.83 -6.43 -5.78
N ALA A 23 1.44 -7.26 -4.95
CA ALA A 23 2.60 -6.87 -4.14
C ALA A 23 3.75 -6.39 -5.03
N ALA A 24 4.03 -7.11 -6.12
CA ALA A 24 5.04 -6.70 -7.08
C ALA A 24 4.69 -5.38 -7.77
N CYS A 25 3.42 -5.19 -8.09
CA CYS A 25 2.93 -3.95 -8.70
C CYS A 25 3.11 -2.77 -7.75
N LEU A 26 2.71 -2.91 -6.49
CA LEU A 26 2.87 -1.86 -5.49
C LEU A 26 4.36 -1.54 -5.24
N ALA A 27 5.20 -2.55 -5.14
CA ALA A 27 6.62 -2.36 -4.89
C ALA A 27 7.36 -1.66 -6.04
N ARG A 28 6.88 -1.81 -7.27
CA ARG A 28 7.46 -1.16 -8.45
C ARG A 28 7.00 0.27 -8.64
N GLU A 29 5.85 0.61 -8.11
CA GLU A 29 5.40 1.98 -8.20
C GLU A 29 6.28 2.83 -7.29
N GLU A 30 7.40 3.23 -7.87
CA GLU A 30 8.17 4.33 -7.33
C GLU A 30 7.26 5.55 -7.39
N PHE A 31 6.71 5.90 -6.25
CA PHE A 31 6.04 7.17 -6.13
C PHE A 31 7.12 8.22 -6.18
N GLY A 32 7.31 8.64 -7.37
CA GLY A 32 8.42 9.28 -7.96
C GLY A 32 8.96 10.51 -7.29
N ASP A 33 8.33 11.13 -6.42
CA ASP A 33 8.87 12.26 -5.70
C ASP A 33 8.92 11.91 -4.21
N SER A 34 10.06 11.41 -3.79
CA SER A 34 10.34 11.17 -2.37
C SER A 34 10.04 12.39 -1.51
N ASP A 35 10.11 13.58 -2.08
CA ASP A 35 9.82 14.84 -1.40
C ASP A 35 8.33 15.01 -1.08
N HIS A 36 7.47 14.26 -1.75
CA HIS A 36 6.02 14.30 -1.56
C HIS A 36 5.46 13.08 -0.86
N LEU A 37 6.33 12.11 -0.54
CA LEU A 37 5.90 10.99 0.27
C LEU A 37 5.64 11.51 1.68
N PRO A 38 4.42 11.32 2.18
CA PRO A 38 4.17 11.68 3.56
C PRO A 38 5.11 10.91 4.47
N VAL A 39 5.65 11.62 5.43
CA VAL A 39 6.53 10.99 6.41
C VAL A 39 5.74 9.93 7.17
N ILE A 40 6.17 8.69 7.07
CA ILE A 40 5.49 7.54 7.68
C ILE A 40 5.68 7.50 9.20
N THR A 41 6.09 8.59 9.82
CA THR A 41 6.34 8.66 11.25
C THR A 41 5.09 8.48 12.13
N SER A 42 3.92 8.67 11.55
CA SER A 42 2.66 8.47 12.26
C SER A 42 2.11 7.05 12.12
N ARG A 43 2.83 6.19 11.40
CA ARG A 43 2.40 4.82 11.16
C ARG A 43 3.03 3.87 12.17
N PRO A 44 2.48 2.67 12.31
CA PRO A 44 3.03 1.69 13.24
C PRO A 44 4.52 1.47 13.03
N ASP A 45 5.24 1.22 14.12
CA ASP A 45 6.69 0.96 14.13
C ASP A 45 7.12 -0.23 13.26
N GLU A 46 6.17 -0.85 12.61
CA GLU A 46 6.33 -1.95 11.67
C GLU A 46 7.06 -1.56 10.39
N TRP A 47 7.11 -0.28 10.11
CA TRP A 47 7.65 0.26 8.86
C TRP A 47 9.11 0.67 9.03
N CYS A 48 9.98 -0.33 9.08
CA CYS A 48 11.43 -0.10 9.25
C CYS A 48 12.19 0.06 7.93
N GLY A 49 11.52 0.01 6.79
CA GLY A 49 12.15 0.10 5.47
C GLY A 49 11.72 1.33 4.69
N GLU A 50 11.99 1.31 3.39
CA GLU A 50 11.48 2.32 2.48
C GLU A 50 9.96 2.22 2.39
N GLY A 51 9.28 3.21 2.92
CA GLY A 51 7.84 3.28 2.86
C GLY A 51 7.35 3.62 1.46
N GLY A 52 6.30 2.94 1.03
CA GLY A 52 5.57 3.25 -0.18
C GLY A 52 4.19 3.78 0.14
N PHE A 53 3.67 4.57 -0.76
CA PHE A 53 2.35 5.14 -0.64
C PHE A 53 1.69 5.23 -2.01
N THR A 54 0.42 4.89 -2.08
CA THR A 54 -0.40 5.15 -3.26
C THR A 54 -1.85 5.42 -2.85
N ARG A 55 -2.66 5.70 -3.84
CA ARG A 55 -4.11 5.79 -3.69
C ARG A 55 -4.75 4.69 -4.54
N VAL A 56 -5.81 4.09 -4.05
CA VAL A 56 -6.47 2.98 -4.74
C VAL A 56 -6.83 3.35 -6.16
N GLU A 57 -7.30 4.58 -6.38
CA GLU A 57 -7.70 5.05 -7.72
C GLU A 57 -6.53 5.14 -8.71
N LEU A 58 -5.29 5.20 -8.21
CA LEU A 58 -4.09 5.27 -9.05
C LEU A 58 -3.52 3.89 -9.39
N ILE A 59 -3.98 2.85 -8.74
CA ILE A 59 -3.53 1.50 -9.02
C ILE A 59 -4.18 1.00 -10.30
N GLU A 60 -3.36 0.66 -11.29
CA GLU A 60 -3.85 0.09 -12.54
C GLU A 60 -4.15 -1.40 -12.34
N TRP A 61 -5.42 -1.71 -12.19
CA TRP A 61 -5.90 -3.08 -12.06
C TRP A 61 -7.26 -3.20 -12.75
N PRO A 62 -7.39 -4.05 -13.77
CA PRO A 62 -8.61 -4.09 -14.59
C PRO A 62 -9.88 -4.40 -13.80
N ASP A 63 -9.81 -5.39 -12.91
CA ASP A 63 -10.94 -5.77 -12.06
C ASP A 63 -10.86 -5.04 -10.73
N ARG A 64 -11.66 -3.99 -10.59
CA ARG A 64 -11.65 -3.13 -9.39
C ARG A 64 -12.16 -3.85 -8.14
N ARG A 65 -13.07 -4.78 -8.29
CA ARG A 65 -13.55 -5.59 -7.16
C ARG A 65 -12.47 -6.53 -6.67
N GLN A 66 -11.76 -7.15 -7.59
CA GLN A 66 -10.65 -8.03 -7.28
C GLN A 66 -9.54 -7.24 -6.57
N LEU A 67 -9.23 -6.05 -7.05
CA LEU A 67 -8.25 -5.18 -6.41
C LEU A 67 -8.64 -4.89 -4.96
N GLY A 68 -9.88 -4.50 -4.71
CA GLY A 68 -10.36 -4.23 -3.36
C GLY A 68 -10.22 -5.44 -2.44
N ALA A 69 -10.61 -6.61 -2.92
CA ALA A 69 -10.50 -7.85 -2.14
C ALA A 69 -9.03 -8.22 -1.85
N LEU A 70 -8.14 -8.04 -2.82
CA LEU A 70 -6.72 -8.30 -2.65
C LEU A 70 -6.09 -7.34 -1.64
N LEU A 71 -6.43 -6.05 -1.70
CA LEU A 71 -5.94 -5.07 -0.73
C LEU A 71 -6.41 -5.40 0.69
N VAL A 72 -7.67 -5.78 0.86
CA VAL A 72 -8.19 -6.21 2.16
C VAL A 72 -7.45 -7.44 2.67
N SER A 73 -7.17 -8.41 1.80
CA SER A 73 -6.40 -9.59 2.16
C SER A 73 -4.98 -9.24 2.60
N LEU A 74 -4.29 -8.36 1.87
CA LEU A 74 -2.96 -7.90 2.25
C LEU A 74 -2.98 -7.12 3.57
N GLN A 75 -4.03 -6.34 3.80
CA GLN A 75 -4.20 -5.63 5.07
C GLN A 75 -4.38 -6.59 6.25
N ARG A 76 -5.15 -7.65 6.06
CA ARG A 76 -5.31 -8.70 7.09
C ARG A 76 -4.00 -9.40 7.40
N LYS A 77 -3.13 -9.54 6.40
CA LYS A 77 -1.78 -10.08 6.55
C LYS A 77 -0.78 -9.05 7.07
N ARG A 78 -1.25 -7.84 7.36
CA ARG A 78 -0.46 -6.72 7.89
C ARG A 78 0.65 -6.25 6.94
N LEU A 79 0.44 -6.41 5.65
CA LEU A 79 1.39 -6.00 4.62
C LEU A 79 1.10 -4.64 4.05
N VAL A 80 -0.14 -4.18 4.17
CA VAL A 80 -0.55 -2.83 3.79
C VAL A 80 -1.42 -2.23 4.89
N VAL A 81 -1.42 -0.91 4.94
CA VAL A 81 -2.33 -0.14 5.79
C VAL A 81 -3.16 0.72 4.86
N MET A 82 -4.48 0.66 5.01
CA MET A 82 -5.39 1.49 4.22
C MET A 82 -6.06 2.51 5.12
N ASP A 83 -6.04 3.77 4.67
CA ASP A 83 -6.71 4.87 5.34
C ASP A 83 -7.69 5.55 4.41
N GLN A 84 -8.83 5.93 4.95
CA GLN A 84 -9.78 6.75 4.24
C GLN A 84 -9.37 8.21 4.33
N ASP A 85 -9.37 8.88 3.19
CA ASP A 85 -9.06 10.30 3.08
C ASP A 85 -9.98 10.93 2.05
N GLU A 86 -9.79 12.21 1.81
CA GLU A 86 -10.51 12.96 0.80
C GLU A 86 -9.52 13.69 -0.09
N THR A 87 -9.80 13.69 -1.39
CA THR A 87 -9.11 14.56 -2.33
C THR A 87 -10.03 15.70 -2.73
N ILE A 88 -9.45 16.86 -2.98
CA ILE A 88 -10.18 18.02 -3.48
C ILE A 88 -9.93 18.11 -4.98
N GLU A 89 -11.01 18.05 -5.73
CA GLU A 89 -10.99 18.20 -7.17
C GLU A 89 -11.76 19.48 -7.52
N PHE A 90 -11.21 20.28 -8.43
CA PHE A 90 -11.88 21.48 -8.89
C PHE A 90 -12.67 21.17 -10.16
N VAL A 91 -13.99 21.30 -10.07
CA VAL A 91 -14.88 21.23 -11.22
C VAL A 91 -15.29 22.64 -11.57
N GLY A 92 -14.64 23.22 -12.59
CA GLY A 92 -14.68 24.66 -12.82
C GLY A 92 -13.98 25.38 -11.68
N ASN A 93 -14.65 26.31 -11.02
CA ASN A 93 -14.13 27.04 -9.86
C ASN A 93 -14.64 26.48 -8.52
N ARG A 94 -15.31 25.33 -8.54
CA ARG A 94 -15.87 24.73 -7.32
C ARG A 94 -14.99 23.63 -6.79
N PRO A 95 -14.57 23.68 -5.52
CA PRO A 95 -13.92 22.55 -4.88
C PRO A 95 -14.94 21.45 -4.62
N VAL A 96 -14.65 20.24 -5.07
CA VAL A 96 -15.46 19.06 -4.82
C VAL A 96 -14.61 18.07 -4.03
N ARG A 97 -15.11 17.63 -2.89
CA ARG A 97 -14.46 16.59 -2.09
C ARG A 97 -14.85 15.24 -2.61
N ARG A 98 -13.85 14.39 -2.88
CA ARG A 98 -14.07 13.01 -3.29
C ARG A 98 -13.40 12.07 -2.29
N PRO A 99 -14.06 10.97 -1.92
CA PRO A 99 -13.41 9.97 -1.06
C PRO A 99 -12.22 9.37 -1.79
N SER A 100 -11.14 9.15 -1.05
CA SER A 100 -9.93 8.52 -1.55
C SER A 100 -9.43 7.54 -0.49
N THR A 101 -8.96 6.38 -0.93
CA THR A 101 -8.34 5.41 -0.02
C THR A 101 -6.85 5.41 -0.25
N GLU A 102 -6.11 5.74 0.81
CA GLU A 102 -4.66 5.69 0.84
C GLU A 102 -4.19 4.28 1.16
N VAL A 103 -3.13 3.85 0.50
CA VAL A 103 -2.48 2.56 0.74
C VAL A 103 -1.03 2.81 1.08
N TRP A 104 -0.62 2.33 2.25
CA TRP A 104 0.74 2.45 2.76
C TRP A 104 1.36 1.07 2.88
N PHE A 105 2.63 0.93 2.52
CA PHE A 105 3.29 -0.37 2.53
C PHE A 105 4.81 -0.21 2.63
N ASP A 106 5.49 -1.31 2.97
CA ASP A 106 6.94 -1.41 2.93
C ASP A 106 7.35 -2.08 1.61
N CYS A 107 8.02 -1.32 0.75
CA CYS A 107 8.41 -1.80 -0.59
C CYS A 107 9.31 -3.03 -0.54
N GLU A 108 10.27 -3.07 0.39
CA GLU A 108 11.19 -4.21 0.50
C GLU A 108 10.45 -5.48 0.89
N VAL A 109 9.55 -5.38 1.85
CA VAL A 109 8.75 -6.52 2.31
C VAL A 109 7.88 -7.05 1.19
N LEU A 110 7.16 -6.17 0.49
CA LEU A 110 6.30 -6.59 -0.61
C LEU A 110 7.09 -7.20 -1.75
N GLU A 111 8.23 -6.63 -2.10
CA GLU A 111 9.08 -7.17 -3.16
C GLU A 111 9.61 -8.55 -2.81
N ALA A 112 10.08 -8.74 -1.58
CA ALA A 112 10.58 -10.03 -1.12
C ALA A 112 9.50 -11.10 -1.11
N LEU A 113 8.29 -10.78 -0.63
CA LEU A 113 7.16 -11.72 -0.62
C LEU A 113 6.64 -12.04 -2.03
N ALA A 114 6.71 -11.09 -2.93
CA ALA A 114 6.32 -11.31 -4.32
C ALA A 114 7.27 -12.29 -5.06
N ARG A 115 8.52 -12.32 -4.64
CA ARG A 115 9.53 -13.22 -5.22
C ARG A 115 9.55 -14.61 -4.58
N ALA A 116 8.97 -14.75 -3.43
CA ALA A 116 9.00 -16.00 -2.68
C ALA A 116 8.24 -17.15 -3.35
#